data_ad56dac02a542ce71a78a2da363e43f4
#
_entry.id   ad56dac02a542ce71a78a2da363e43f4
#
_cell.length_a   1.000
_cell.length_b   1.000
_cell.length_c   1.000
_cell.angle_alpha   90.00
_cell.angle_beta   90.00
_cell.angle_gamma   90.00
#
_symmetry.space_group_name_H-M   'P 1'
#
loop_
_entity.id
_entity.type
_entity.pdbx_description
1 polymer ?
#
loop_
_entity_poly.entity_id
_entity_poly.type
_entity_poly.pdbx_seq_one_letter_code
_entity_poly.pdbx_strand_id
1 'polypeptide(L)'
;NNPPYLSKKRDASINLNGKVSDCNGEIIWCRHIASYWSEFFCSNSGKIDYETFSSPQLLSKAIVIQENKGTNNIKGDVYFVENESWGSVIYNLFLQLEKENKSHTSLEVHSPGHAMALGIKIKNDKENK
;
A
#
# COMPACT_ATOMS: atom_id res chain seq x y z
N ASN A 1 -5.89 -23.82 -14.21
CA ASN A 1 -5.99 -22.51 -14.80
C ASN A 1 -5.71 -21.43 -13.79
N ASN A 2 -4.72 -20.65 -14.06
CA ASN A 2 -4.48 -19.47 -13.24
C ASN A 2 -5.54 -18.43 -13.53
N PRO A 3 -6.08 -17.81 -12.50
CA PRO A 3 -6.95 -16.68 -12.72
C PRO A 3 -6.24 -15.64 -13.56
N PRO A 4 -6.90 -15.05 -14.54
CA PRO A 4 -6.25 -14.10 -15.44
C PRO A 4 -5.77 -12.84 -14.75
N TYR A 5 -6.27 -12.56 -13.56
CA TYR A 5 -5.89 -11.37 -12.81
C TYR A 5 -4.69 -11.58 -11.90
N LEU A 6 -4.17 -12.80 -11.82
CA LEU A 6 -2.98 -13.06 -11.02
C LEU A 6 -1.76 -13.02 -11.92
N SER A 7 -0.90 -12.06 -11.67
CA SER A 7 0.34 -11.92 -12.42
C SER A 7 1.41 -12.80 -11.80
N LYS A 8 2.20 -13.46 -12.63
CA LYS A 8 3.37 -14.17 -12.17
C LYS A 8 4.58 -13.26 -12.07
N LYS A 9 4.46 -12.06 -12.60
CA LYS A 9 5.55 -11.11 -12.57
C LYS A 9 5.72 -10.57 -11.16
N ARG A 10 6.94 -10.57 -10.70
CA ARG A 10 7.28 -10.02 -9.39
C ARG A 10 8.24 -8.87 -9.60
N ASP A 11 7.89 -7.74 -9.04
CA ASP A 11 8.66 -6.53 -9.31
C ASP A 11 9.84 -6.37 -8.36
N ALA A 12 9.65 -6.74 -7.10
CA ALA A 12 10.71 -6.69 -6.12
C ALA A 12 10.48 -7.76 -5.09
N SER A 13 11.57 -8.32 -4.59
CA SER A 13 11.51 -9.34 -3.56
C SER A 13 12.56 -9.03 -2.50
N ILE A 14 12.41 -7.86 -1.88
CA ILE A 14 13.36 -7.42 -0.87
C ILE A 14 12.59 -7.07 0.39
N ASN A 15 13.13 -7.46 1.52
CA ASN A 15 12.53 -7.16 2.81
C ASN A 15 13.39 -6.11 3.51
N LEU A 16 12.85 -4.91 3.60
CA LEU A 16 13.54 -3.79 4.23
C LEU A 16 13.01 -3.48 5.62
N ASN A 17 12.05 -4.24 6.11
CA ASN A 17 11.44 -4.02 7.42
C ASN A 17 12.50 -4.15 8.52
N GLY A 18 12.68 -3.08 9.29
CA GLY A 18 13.62 -3.08 10.41
C GLY A 18 15.08 -3.08 10.02
N LYS A 19 15.40 -2.90 8.74
CA LYS A 19 16.77 -2.99 8.25
C LYS A 19 17.34 -1.68 7.76
N VAL A 20 16.54 -0.64 7.77
CA VAL A 20 16.93 0.67 7.26
C VAL A 20 16.53 1.71 8.30
N SER A 21 17.36 2.72 8.49
CA SER A 21 17.03 3.86 9.35
C SER A 21 16.76 5.08 8.49
N ASP A 22 15.93 5.98 9.00
CA ASP A 22 15.69 7.24 8.33
C ASP A 22 16.85 8.20 8.57
N CYS A 23 16.72 9.44 8.11
CA CYS A 23 17.80 10.44 8.23
C CYS A 23 18.08 10.81 9.69
N ASN A 24 17.19 10.50 10.60
CA ASN A 24 17.35 10.78 12.02
C ASN A 24 17.79 9.57 12.82
N GLY A 25 18.09 8.47 12.14
CA GLY A 25 18.53 7.25 12.82
C GLY A 25 17.39 6.39 13.34
N GLU A 26 16.16 6.74 13.06
CA GLU A 26 15.02 5.95 13.50
C GLU A 26 14.79 4.77 12.56
N ILE A 27 14.54 3.61 13.15
CA ILE A 27 14.36 2.40 12.34
C ILE A 27 13.03 2.43 11.60
N ILE A 28 13.08 2.13 10.31
CA ILE A 28 11.90 2.07 9.47
C ILE A 28 11.29 0.67 9.56
N TRP A 29 10.07 0.61 10.09
CA TRP A 29 9.35 -0.63 10.27
C TRP A 29 8.31 -0.83 9.16
N CYS A 30 7.73 -2.04 9.11
CA CYS A 30 6.74 -2.36 8.09
C CYS A 30 5.57 -1.38 8.06
N ARG A 31 5.13 -0.86 9.21
CA ARG A 31 4.03 0.10 9.23
C ARG A 31 4.40 1.41 8.54
N HIS A 32 5.64 1.84 8.64
CA HIS A 32 6.10 3.06 7.97
C HIS A 32 6.18 2.84 6.47
N ILE A 33 6.65 1.67 6.07
CA ILE A 33 6.75 1.32 4.65
C ILE A 33 5.36 1.21 4.03
N ALA A 34 4.44 0.57 4.72
CA ALA A 34 3.07 0.42 4.23
C ALA A 34 2.38 1.76 4.07
N SER A 35 2.55 2.66 5.05
CA SER A 35 1.97 4.00 4.97
C SER A 35 2.54 4.79 3.80
N TYR A 36 3.84 4.75 3.61
CA TYR A 36 4.45 5.45 2.50
C TYR A 36 3.95 4.90 1.16
N TRP A 37 3.88 3.57 1.06
CA TRP A 37 3.41 2.92 -0.15
C TRP A 37 1.97 3.37 -0.49
N SER A 38 1.11 3.36 0.51
CA SER A 38 -0.29 3.75 0.33
C SER A 38 -0.43 5.20 -0.08
N GLU A 39 0.30 6.09 0.58
CA GLU A 39 0.23 7.50 0.26
C GLU A 39 0.75 7.79 -1.15
N PHE A 40 1.86 7.16 -1.50
CA PHE A 40 2.42 7.34 -2.84
C PHE A 40 1.44 6.85 -3.91
N PHE A 41 0.88 5.67 -3.69
CA PHE A 41 -0.09 5.09 -4.63
C PHE A 41 -1.27 6.03 -4.85
N CYS A 42 -1.84 6.54 -3.76
CA CYS A 42 -2.99 7.43 -3.86
C CYS A 42 -2.63 8.78 -4.48
N SER A 43 -1.47 9.32 -4.15
CA SER A 43 -1.08 10.64 -4.62
C SER A 43 -0.54 10.64 -6.04
N ASN A 44 -0.22 9.48 -6.59
CA ASN A 44 0.40 9.36 -7.90
C ASN A 44 -0.41 8.48 -8.84
N SER A 45 -1.70 8.56 -8.73
CA SER A 45 -2.64 7.93 -9.67
C SER A 45 -2.46 6.42 -9.80
N GLY A 46 -2.15 5.77 -8.70
CA GLY A 46 -2.00 4.32 -8.69
C GLY A 46 -0.66 3.82 -9.18
N LYS A 47 0.35 4.68 -9.13
CA LYS A 47 1.71 4.26 -9.49
C LYS A 47 2.42 3.68 -8.27
N ILE A 48 3.35 2.78 -8.53
CA ILE A 48 4.18 2.18 -7.49
C ILE A 48 5.60 2.68 -7.66
N ASP A 49 6.20 3.11 -6.57
CA ASP A 49 7.58 3.61 -6.58
C ASP A 49 8.55 2.45 -6.41
N TYR A 50 8.69 1.66 -7.46
CA TYR A 50 9.52 0.46 -7.42
C TYR A 50 10.97 0.75 -7.05
N GLU A 51 11.49 1.86 -7.50
CA GLU A 51 12.89 2.22 -7.26
C GLU A 51 13.17 2.40 -5.78
N THR A 52 12.32 3.18 -5.11
CA THR A 52 12.48 3.43 -3.68
C THR A 52 12.33 2.15 -2.86
N PHE A 53 11.35 1.34 -3.22
CA PHE A 53 11.10 0.11 -2.46
C PHE A 53 12.13 -0.98 -2.71
N SER A 54 13.01 -0.79 -3.69
CA SER A 54 14.09 -1.72 -3.99
C SER A 54 15.45 -1.24 -3.50
N SER A 55 15.52 -0.06 -2.91
CA SER A 55 16.78 0.56 -2.51
C SER A 55 16.74 1.03 -1.07
N PRO A 56 17.56 0.46 -0.20
CA PRO A 56 17.65 0.94 1.19
C PRO A 56 17.99 2.42 1.27
N GLN A 57 18.86 2.90 0.41
CA GLN A 57 19.29 4.29 0.42
C GLN A 57 18.15 5.23 0.05
N LEU A 58 17.38 4.89 -0.96
CA LEU A 58 16.26 5.71 -1.37
C LEU A 58 15.14 5.66 -0.35
N LEU A 59 14.90 4.48 0.24
CA LEU A 59 13.88 4.36 1.28
C LEU A 59 14.22 5.22 2.49
N SER A 60 15.49 5.22 2.88
CA SER A 60 15.96 6.03 4.00
C SER A 60 15.72 7.52 3.77
N LYS A 61 15.81 7.96 2.54
CA LYS A 61 15.57 9.37 2.20
C LYS A 61 14.09 9.69 2.07
N ALA A 62 13.31 8.72 1.63
CA ALA A 62 11.90 8.96 1.35
C ALA A 62 11.02 8.99 2.61
N ILE A 63 11.40 8.23 3.61
CA ILE A 63 10.59 8.09 4.82
C ILE A 63 11.28 8.80 5.98
N VAL A 64 10.56 9.73 6.60
CA VAL A 64 11.01 10.37 7.83
C VAL A 64 9.98 10.08 8.90
N ILE A 65 10.41 9.41 9.95
CA ILE A 65 9.52 8.97 11.01
C ILE A 65 9.24 10.12 11.95
N GLN A 66 7.94 10.37 12.19
CA GLN A 66 7.51 11.47 13.05
C GLN A 66 6.60 10.95 14.15
N GLU A 67 7.14 10.05 14.94
CA GLU A 67 6.33 9.43 15.98
C GLU A 67 5.97 10.38 17.12
N ASN A 68 6.67 11.49 17.19
CA ASN A 68 6.36 12.50 18.21
C ASN A 68 5.00 13.14 18.01
N LYS A 69 4.43 13.01 16.85
CA LYS A 69 3.09 13.52 16.64
C LYS A 69 2.05 12.58 17.19
N GLY A 70 2.54 11.57 17.78
CA GLY A 70 1.88 10.80 18.84
C GLY A 70 0.58 10.22 18.47
N THR A 71 0.18 10.18 17.37
CA THR A 71 -1.08 9.66 17.12
C THR A 71 -1.02 8.76 15.97
N ASN A 72 -1.81 7.86 16.04
CA ASN A 72 -2.08 7.03 14.95
C ASN A 72 -2.54 7.87 13.82
N ASN A 73 -1.74 7.97 12.80
CA ASN A 73 -2.14 8.65 11.61
C ASN A 73 -3.05 7.75 10.79
N ILE A 74 -4.06 7.22 11.45
CA ILE A 74 -5.05 6.44 10.74
C ILE A 74 -5.95 7.43 10.05
N LYS A 75 -5.88 7.48 8.73
CA LYS A 75 -6.72 8.32 7.93
C LYS A 75 -7.79 7.46 7.30
N GLY A 76 -9.02 7.96 7.37
CA GLY A 76 -10.13 7.26 6.79
C GLY A 76 -10.74 6.24 7.73
N ASP A 77 -11.52 5.36 7.18
CA ASP A 77 -12.30 4.41 7.94
C ASP A 77 -11.48 3.19 8.32
N VAL A 78 -11.76 2.66 9.48
CA VAL A 78 -11.08 1.47 9.99
C VAL A 78 -12.10 0.35 10.12
N TYR A 79 -11.74 -0.81 9.58
CA TYR A 79 -12.62 -1.97 9.62
C TYR A 79 -11.88 -3.17 10.18
N PHE A 80 -12.60 -4.00 10.92
CA PHE A 80 -12.08 -5.28 11.34
C PHE A 80 -12.66 -6.33 10.40
N VAL A 81 -11.79 -7.08 9.74
CA VAL A 81 -12.20 -8.00 8.68
C VAL A 81 -11.77 -9.42 9.03
N GLU A 82 -12.73 -10.33 9.03
CA GLU A 82 -12.42 -11.74 9.20
C GLU A 82 -11.77 -12.30 7.95
N ASN A 83 -10.95 -13.32 8.11
CA ASN A 83 -10.18 -13.88 6.99
C ASN A 83 -11.06 -14.29 5.82
N GLU A 84 -12.23 -14.83 6.11
CA GLU A 84 -13.13 -15.28 5.05
C GLU A 84 -13.77 -14.14 4.29
N SER A 85 -13.72 -12.93 4.82
CA SER A 85 -14.46 -11.80 4.27
C SER A 85 -13.61 -10.88 3.39
N TRP A 86 -12.32 -11.16 3.24
CA TRP A 86 -11.44 -10.27 2.49
C TRP A 86 -11.86 -10.08 1.03
N GLY A 87 -12.28 -11.17 0.39
CA GLY A 87 -12.73 -11.07 -1.00
C GLY A 87 -13.92 -10.13 -1.14
N SER A 88 -14.88 -10.22 -0.22
CA SER A 88 -16.04 -9.34 -0.25
C SER A 88 -15.68 -7.90 0.02
N VAL A 89 -14.77 -7.66 0.94
CA VAL A 89 -14.33 -6.29 1.25
C VAL A 89 -13.67 -5.66 0.04
N ILE A 90 -12.76 -6.38 -0.61
CA ILE A 90 -12.06 -5.87 -1.78
C ILE A 90 -13.04 -5.60 -2.91
N TYR A 91 -13.98 -6.51 -3.14
CA TYR A 91 -14.97 -6.34 -4.18
C TYR A 91 -15.86 -5.11 -3.92
N ASN A 92 -16.27 -4.93 -2.67
CA ASN A 92 -17.11 -3.78 -2.32
C ASN A 92 -16.35 -2.46 -2.48
N LEU A 93 -15.06 -2.46 -2.18
CA LEU A 93 -14.23 -1.28 -2.41
C LEU A 93 -14.13 -0.94 -3.88
N PHE A 94 -14.00 -1.97 -4.71
CA PHE A 94 -13.99 -1.79 -6.15
C PHE A 94 -15.30 -1.16 -6.64
N LEU A 95 -16.42 -1.68 -6.17
CA LEU A 95 -17.73 -1.13 -6.53
C LEU A 95 -17.88 0.32 -6.07
N GLN A 96 -17.36 0.62 -4.90
CA GLN A 96 -17.41 1.98 -4.37
C GLN A 96 -16.59 2.93 -5.23
N LEU A 97 -15.42 2.51 -5.68
CA LEU A 97 -14.61 3.31 -6.58
C LEU A 97 -15.35 3.62 -7.85
N GLU A 98 -16.00 2.62 -8.44
CA GLU A 98 -16.78 2.83 -9.64
C GLU A 98 -17.93 3.81 -9.41
N LYS A 99 -18.62 3.65 -8.29
CA LYS A 99 -19.74 4.52 -7.96
C LYS A 99 -19.29 5.96 -7.75
N GLU A 100 -18.15 6.16 -7.15
CA GLU A 100 -17.59 7.48 -6.89
C GLU A 100 -16.79 8.05 -8.06
N ASN A 101 -16.69 7.28 -9.12
CA ASN A 101 -15.95 7.66 -10.31
C ASN A 101 -14.48 7.95 -10.02
N LYS A 102 -13.90 7.15 -9.16
CA LYS A 102 -12.49 7.21 -8.80
C LYS A 102 -11.74 6.09 -9.49
N SER A 103 -10.47 6.32 -9.78
CA SER A 103 -9.67 5.34 -10.52
C SER A 103 -8.84 4.44 -9.62
N HIS A 104 -8.58 4.83 -8.40
CA HIS A 104 -7.69 4.08 -7.53
C HIS A 104 -7.90 4.41 -6.07
N THR A 105 -7.51 3.46 -5.23
CA THR A 105 -7.45 3.66 -3.78
C THR A 105 -6.43 2.70 -3.20
N SER A 106 -6.06 2.89 -1.96
CA SER A 106 -5.18 1.98 -1.26
C SER A 106 -5.72 1.67 0.13
N LEU A 107 -5.25 0.55 0.67
CA LEU A 107 -5.59 0.10 2.00
C LEU A 107 -4.31 -0.20 2.75
N GLU A 108 -4.30 0.09 4.04
CA GLU A 108 -3.29 -0.47 4.93
C GLU A 108 -3.94 -1.62 5.67
N VAL A 109 -3.26 -2.74 5.68
CA VAL A 109 -3.76 -3.96 6.31
C VAL A 109 -2.86 -4.28 7.49
N HIS A 110 -3.45 -4.32 8.67
CA HIS A 110 -2.70 -4.57 9.89
C HIS A 110 -3.12 -5.89 10.50
N SER A 111 -2.13 -6.70 10.82
CA SER A 111 -2.33 -7.91 11.62
C SER A 111 -1.36 -7.84 12.78
N PRO A 112 -1.52 -8.66 13.82
CA PRO A 112 -0.56 -8.64 14.93
C PRO A 112 0.86 -8.83 14.42
N GLY A 113 1.72 -7.86 14.71
CA GLY A 113 3.12 -7.92 14.34
C GLY A 113 3.45 -7.59 12.90
N HIS A 114 2.48 -7.17 12.09
CA HIS A 114 2.80 -6.86 10.69
C HIS A 114 1.82 -5.85 10.10
N ALA A 115 2.34 -5.04 9.20
CA ALA A 115 1.55 -4.09 8.44
C ALA A 115 1.85 -4.25 6.96
N MET A 116 0.82 -4.17 6.15
CA MET A 116 0.90 -4.36 4.71
C MET A 116 0.11 -3.27 4.00
N ALA A 117 0.31 -3.14 2.71
CA ALA A 117 -0.45 -2.21 1.89
C ALA A 117 -0.97 -2.91 0.66
N LEU A 118 -2.14 -2.48 0.22
CA LEU A 118 -2.79 -3.01 -0.97
C LEU A 118 -3.34 -1.86 -1.78
N GLY A 119 -3.11 -1.88 -3.08
CA GLY A 119 -3.67 -0.88 -3.98
C GLY A 119 -4.71 -1.50 -4.88
N ILE A 120 -5.75 -0.73 -5.15
CA ILE A 120 -6.80 -1.12 -6.09
C ILE A 120 -6.87 -0.06 -7.16
N LYS A 121 -6.81 -0.49 -8.40
CA LYS A 121 -6.83 0.41 -9.55
C LYS A 121 -7.80 -0.12 -10.59
N ILE A 122 -8.65 0.77 -11.08
CA ILE A 122 -9.60 0.42 -12.11
C ILE A 122 -9.02 0.77 -13.46
N LYS A 123 -8.96 -0.22 -14.35
CA LYS A 123 -8.55 0.01 -15.73
C LYS A 123 -9.78 0.26 -16.57
N ASN A 124 -9.69 1.28 -17.41
CA ASN A 124 -10.78 1.60 -18.30
C ASN A 124 -10.60 0.83 -19.60
N ASP A 125 -11.36 -0.24 -19.73
CA ASP A 125 -11.25 -1.11 -20.91
C ASP A 125 -11.63 -0.41 -22.22
N LYS A 126 -12.40 0.66 -22.12
CA LYS A 126 -12.79 1.40 -23.31
C LYS A 126 -11.61 2.06 -24.01
N GLU A 127 -10.57 2.32 -23.27
CA GLU A 127 -9.38 2.94 -23.84
C GLU A 127 -8.52 1.96 -24.59
N ASN A 128 -8.81 0.69 -24.48
CA ASN A 128 -8.01 -0.35 -25.11
C ASN A 128 -8.51 -0.77 -26.46
N LYS A 129 -9.52 -0.10 -26.95
CA LYS A 129 -10.07 -0.43 -28.26
C LYS A 129 -9.40 0.32 -29.38
#